data_290e7f3d3f4b09d66c324ba3ac644926
#
_entry.id   290e7f3d3f4b09d66c324ba3ac644926
#
_cell.length_a   1.000
_cell.length_b   1.000
_cell.length_c   1.000
_cell.angle_alpha   90.00
_cell.angle_beta   90.00
_cell.angle_gamma   90.00
#
_symmetry.space_group_name_H-M   'P 1'
#
loop_
_entity.id
_entity.type
_entity.pdbx_description
1 polymer ?
#
loop_
_entity_poly.entity_id
_entity_poly.type
_entity_poly.pdbx_seq_one_letter_code
_entity_poly.pdbx_strand_id
1 'polypeptide(L)' 'MNCWHCKTELIWGGDHDIGHEDDTYSMVTNLSCPNCESIVDVYYPKEKEDETK' A
#
# COMPACT_ATOMS: atom_id res chain seq x y z
N MET A 1 6.70 -4.14 -7.30
CA MET A 1 6.66 -4.99 -6.12
C MET A 1 6.21 -6.37 -6.51
N ASN A 2 6.85 -7.38 -5.99
CA ASN A 2 6.51 -8.75 -6.35
C ASN A 2 5.71 -9.42 -5.25
N CYS A 3 4.86 -10.34 -5.65
CA CYS A 3 4.07 -11.10 -4.70
C CYS A 3 5.01 -11.95 -3.84
N TRP A 4 4.83 -11.90 -2.53
CA TRP A 4 5.69 -12.67 -1.65
C TRP A 4 5.31 -14.14 -1.61
N HIS A 5 4.17 -14.48 -2.17
CA HIS A 5 3.68 -15.85 -2.16
C HIS A 5 4.13 -16.61 -3.40
N CYS A 6 3.95 -16.04 -4.57
CA CYS A 6 4.30 -16.73 -5.81
C CYS A 6 5.34 -15.99 -6.63
N LYS A 7 5.79 -14.83 -6.16
CA LYS A 7 6.84 -14.04 -6.78
C LYS A 7 6.49 -13.46 -8.14
N THR A 8 5.22 -13.43 -8.45
CA THR A 8 4.76 -12.79 -9.67
C THR A 8 4.66 -11.29 -9.40
N GLU A 9 4.98 -10.49 -10.39
CA GLU A 9 4.90 -9.06 -10.22
C GLU A 9 3.48 -8.62 -9.96
N LEU A 10 3.27 -7.81 -8.94
CA LEU A 10 1.95 -7.35 -8.58
C LEU A 10 1.49 -6.24 -9.52
N ILE A 11 0.19 -6.16 -9.72
CA ILE A 11 -0.41 -5.16 -10.57
C ILE A 11 -0.97 -4.07 -9.67
N TRP A 12 -0.61 -2.83 -9.99
CA TRP A 12 -1.08 -1.68 -9.24
C TRP A 12 -2.56 -1.48 -9.51
N GLY A 13 -3.34 -1.46 -8.45
CA GLY A 13 -4.77 -1.32 -8.57
C GLY A 13 -5.29 0.08 -8.31
N GLY A 14 -4.47 0.93 -7.69
CA GLY A 14 -4.88 2.30 -7.44
C GLY A 14 -4.54 2.75 -6.04
N ASP A 15 -4.61 4.06 -5.82
CA ASP A 15 -4.37 4.65 -4.53
C ASP A 15 -5.66 5.23 -3.99
N HIS A 16 -5.80 5.20 -2.66
CA HIS A 16 -6.96 5.80 -2.01
C HIS A 16 -6.45 6.77 -0.96
N ASP A 17 -7.03 7.95 -0.95
CA ASP A 17 -6.65 8.97 0.01
C ASP A 17 -7.48 8.77 1.26
N ILE A 18 -6.86 8.32 2.35
CA ILE A 18 -7.56 8.08 3.59
C ILE A 18 -7.09 9.02 4.68
N GLY A 19 -6.31 10.04 4.34
CA GLY A 19 -5.76 10.94 5.33
C GLY A 19 -6.81 11.70 6.13
N HIS A 20 -7.98 11.90 5.56
CA HIS A 20 -9.03 12.61 6.27
C HIS A 20 -9.85 11.69 7.16
N GLU A 21 -9.66 10.39 7.04
CA GLU A 21 -10.39 9.44 7.86
C GLU A 21 -9.47 8.75 8.85
N ASP A 22 -8.17 8.74 8.60
CA ASP A 22 -7.23 8.01 9.41
C ASP A 22 -6.18 8.96 9.93
N ASP A 23 -5.89 8.91 11.23
CA ASP A 23 -4.92 9.81 11.82
C ASP A 23 -3.50 9.32 11.65
N THR A 24 -3.30 8.05 11.36
CA THR A 24 -1.99 7.47 11.28
C THR A 24 -1.46 7.42 9.84
N TYR A 25 -2.32 7.10 8.89
CA TYR A 25 -1.91 6.92 7.51
C TYR A 25 -2.56 7.94 6.60
N SER A 26 -1.86 8.33 5.55
CA SER A 26 -2.36 9.32 4.62
C SER A 26 -2.99 8.69 3.39
N MET A 27 -2.51 7.54 2.96
CA MET A 27 -3.10 6.90 1.81
C MET A 27 -2.77 5.43 1.81
N VAL A 28 -3.48 4.67 1.00
CA VAL A 28 -3.24 3.25 0.86
C VAL A 28 -3.20 2.93 -0.62
N THR A 29 -2.27 2.08 -1.00
CA THR A 29 -2.12 1.64 -2.38
C THR A 29 -2.51 0.17 -2.44
N ASN A 30 -3.36 -0.14 -3.40
CA ASN A 30 -3.87 -1.49 -3.54
C ASN A 30 -3.15 -2.18 -4.70
N LEU A 31 -2.66 -3.38 -4.46
CA LEU A 31 -2.01 -4.16 -5.50
C LEU A 31 -2.62 -5.55 -5.50
N SER A 32 -2.58 -6.20 -6.62
CA SER A 32 -3.13 -7.55 -6.73
C SER A 32 -2.18 -8.41 -7.54
N CYS A 33 -2.20 -9.70 -7.25
CA CYS A 33 -1.39 -10.65 -7.97
C CYS A 33 -2.25 -11.36 -9.01
N PRO A 34 -1.86 -11.32 -10.27
CA PRO A 34 -2.65 -11.94 -11.31
C PRO A 34 -2.51 -13.47 -11.33
N ASN A 35 -1.53 -13.97 -10.60
CA ASN A 35 -1.27 -15.42 -10.61
C ASN A 35 -2.00 -16.13 -9.48
N CYS A 36 -1.81 -15.71 -8.26
CA CYS A 36 -2.44 -16.38 -7.11
C CYS A 36 -3.58 -15.57 -6.53
N GLU A 37 -3.88 -14.42 -7.12
CA GLU A 37 -5.00 -13.59 -6.69
C GLU A 37 -4.85 -13.05 -5.27
N SER A 38 -3.64 -12.91 -4.82
CA SER A 38 -3.39 -12.29 -3.52
C SER A 38 -3.60 -10.78 -3.63
N ILE A 39 -4.04 -10.18 -2.53
CA ILE A 39 -4.26 -8.73 -2.48
C ILE A 39 -3.29 -8.16 -1.47
N VAL A 40 -2.64 -7.07 -1.84
CA VAL A 40 -1.69 -6.40 -0.97
C VAL A 40 -2.08 -4.94 -0.85
N ASP A 41 -2.21 -4.46 0.38
CA ASP A 41 -2.49 -3.05 0.62
C ASP A 41 -1.27 -2.46 1.30
N VAL A 42 -0.75 -1.38 0.76
CA VAL A 42 0.41 -0.71 1.32
C VAL A 42 -0.05 0.62 1.91
N TYR A 43 0.14 0.80 3.20
CA TYR A 43 -0.30 2.00 3.90
C TYR A 43 0.88 2.94 4.05
N TYR A 44 0.66 4.20 3.70
CA TYR A 44 1.69 5.22 3.81
C TYR A 44 1.42 6.05 5.04
N PRO A 45 2.36 6.14 5.98
CA PRO A 45 2.13 6.93 7.19
C PRO A 45 2.12 8.40 6.84
N LYS A 46 1.39 9.18 7.65
CA LYS A 46 1.37 10.60 7.46
C LYS A 46 2.74 11.14 7.77
N GLU A 47 3.13 12.16 7.01
CA GLU A 47 4.44 12.71 7.19
C GLU A 47 4.56 13.38 8.52
N LYS A 48 5.66 13.17 9.21
CA LYS A 48 5.90 13.80 10.49
C LYS A 48 7.24 14.43 10.43
N GLU A 49 7.26 15.69 10.72
CA GLU A 49 8.49 16.40 10.67
C GLU A 49 9.44 15.95 11.71
N ASP A 50 8.96 15.45 12.77
CA ASP A 50 9.85 15.03 13.84
C ASP A 50 10.44 13.69 13.54
N GLU A 51 10.05 13.15 12.50
CA GLU A 51 10.57 11.94 12.24
C GLU A 51 11.90 11.89 11.96
N THR A 52 12.35 12.46 11.71
CA THR A 52 13.64 12.37 11.50
C THR A 52 14.42 11.59 11.92
N LYS A 53 14.25 11.24 12.11
CA LYS A 53 14.76 10.75 12.59
C LYS A 53 15.23 10.48 12.59
#